data_195e06b2be732d445e03cc06009578b1
#
_entry.id   195e06b2be732d445e03cc06009578b1
#
_cell.length_a   1.000
_cell.length_b   1.000
_cell.length_c   1.000
_cell.angle_alpha   90.00
_cell.angle_beta   90.00
_cell.angle_gamma   90.00
#
_symmetry.space_group_name_H-M   'P 1'
#
loop_
_entity.id
_entity.type
_entity.pdbx_description
1 polymer ?
#
loop_
_entity_poly.entity_id
_entity_poly.type
_entity_poly.pdbx_seq_one_letter_code
_entity_poly.pdbx_strand_id
1 'polypeptide(L)'
;YLLTTGMGQICTSTYADTVTQLERVMKDLRELNPEAQILVLSYNNPVPLMPSWSRHFRRLNTAAAKLAAQYDVTYVPIPYTRTANDGHPTVSGHKYIGRQILKAVNH
;
A
#
# COMPACT_ATOMS: atom_id res chain seq x y z
N TYR A 1 -9.11 -9.63 2.49
CA TYR A 1 -8.76 -8.47 3.32
C TYR A 1 -7.95 -7.47 2.52
N LEU A 2 -8.21 -6.22 2.77
CA LEU A 2 -7.52 -5.10 2.13
C LEU A 2 -6.63 -4.41 3.16
N LEU A 3 -5.33 -4.36 2.87
CA LEU A 3 -4.37 -3.63 3.68
C LEU A 3 -4.10 -2.27 3.06
N THR A 4 -4.37 -1.22 3.81
CA THR A 4 -4.00 0.15 3.43
C THR A 4 -3.08 0.71 4.50
N THR A 5 -2.15 1.55 4.10
CA THR A 5 -1.22 2.16 5.03
C THR A 5 -1.66 3.57 5.34
N GLY A 6 -1.75 3.90 6.63
CA GLY A 6 -2.08 5.25 7.05
C GLY A 6 -0.89 6.18 6.87
N MET A 7 -1.15 7.36 6.34
CA MET A 7 -0.10 8.35 6.11
C MET A 7 0.58 8.82 7.40
N GLY A 8 -0.17 8.89 8.49
CA GLY A 8 0.39 9.28 9.78
C GLY A 8 1.49 8.36 10.27
N GLN A 9 1.37 7.06 10.03
CA GLN A 9 2.41 6.10 10.39
C GLN A 9 3.68 6.30 9.59
N ILE A 10 3.56 6.62 8.31
CA ILE A 10 4.72 6.83 7.44
C ILE A 10 5.54 8.04 7.90
N CYS A 11 4.87 9.08 8.36
CA CYS A 11 5.55 10.30 8.82
C CYS A 11 6.29 10.13 10.13
N THR A 12 5.93 9.14 10.96
CA THR A 12 6.49 8.94 12.30
C THR A 12 7.35 7.69 12.43
N SER A 13 7.26 6.75 11.48
CA SER A 13 7.98 5.48 11.53
C SER A 13 9.19 5.49 10.62
N THR A 14 10.25 4.80 11.03
CA THR A 14 11.40 4.55 10.15
C THR A 14 11.00 3.55 9.06
N TYR A 15 11.79 3.50 7.99
CA TYR A 15 11.59 2.51 6.92
C TYR A 15 11.58 1.09 7.50
N ALA A 16 12.56 0.76 8.34
CA ALA A 16 12.67 -0.59 8.93
C ALA A 16 11.45 -0.94 9.77
N ASP A 17 10.99 0.00 10.60
CA ASP A 17 9.81 -0.22 11.45
C ASP A 17 8.55 -0.44 10.62
N THR A 18 8.37 0.36 9.57
CA THR A 18 7.21 0.25 8.68
C THR A 18 7.19 -1.12 7.99
N VAL A 19 8.33 -1.56 7.46
CA VAL A 19 8.44 -2.86 6.80
C VAL A 19 8.17 -4.00 7.78
N THR A 20 8.74 -3.92 8.99
CA THR A 20 8.53 -4.94 10.02
C THR A 20 7.05 -5.06 10.41
N GLN A 21 6.38 -3.94 10.60
CA GLN A 21 4.96 -3.93 10.93
C GLN A 21 4.09 -4.47 9.80
N LEU A 22 4.41 -4.08 8.56
CA LEU A 22 3.68 -4.56 7.38
C LEU A 22 3.82 -6.08 7.25
N GLU A 23 5.04 -6.60 7.42
CA GLU A 23 5.27 -8.04 7.39
C GLU A 23 4.46 -8.77 8.46
N ARG A 24 4.48 -8.25 9.70
CA ARG A 24 3.71 -8.85 10.80
C ARG A 24 2.22 -8.93 10.46
N VAL A 25 1.65 -7.83 9.94
CA VAL A 25 0.24 -7.79 9.59
C VAL A 25 -0.09 -8.77 8.48
N MET A 26 0.73 -8.84 7.43
CA MET A 26 0.54 -9.80 6.34
C MET A 26 0.61 -11.24 6.84
N LYS A 27 1.61 -11.54 7.65
CA LYS A 27 1.80 -12.87 8.22
C LYS A 27 0.61 -13.28 9.08
N ASP A 28 0.18 -12.41 9.99
CA ASP A 28 -0.93 -12.70 10.89
C ASP A 28 -2.24 -12.88 10.12
N LEU A 29 -2.52 -12.02 9.14
CA LEU A 29 -3.71 -12.15 8.31
C LEU A 29 -3.71 -13.45 7.52
N ARG A 30 -2.57 -13.85 6.98
CA ARG A 30 -2.47 -15.08 6.20
C ARG A 30 -2.63 -16.31 7.09
N GLU A 31 -2.05 -16.31 8.29
CA GLU A 31 -2.17 -17.42 9.23
C GLU A 31 -3.60 -17.58 9.74
N LEU A 32 -4.29 -16.46 10.01
CA LEU A 32 -5.67 -16.50 10.48
C LEU A 32 -6.68 -16.80 9.37
N ASN A 33 -6.32 -16.54 8.11
CA ASN A 33 -7.22 -16.67 6.97
C ASN A 33 -6.49 -17.34 5.80
N PRO A 34 -6.18 -18.66 5.89
CA PRO A 34 -5.35 -19.31 4.88
C PRO A 34 -5.97 -19.36 3.49
N GLU A 35 -7.30 -19.33 3.40
CA GLU A 35 -8.02 -19.40 2.12
C GLU A 35 -8.46 -18.03 1.60
N ALA A 36 -8.26 -16.94 2.36
CA ALA A 36 -8.75 -15.63 1.98
C ALA A 36 -7.85 -14.99 0.90
N GLN A 37 -8.46 -14.23 0.00
CA GLN A 37 -7.74 -13.34 -0.88
C GLN A 37 -7.35 -12.09 -0.08
N ILE A 38 -6.07 -11.78 -0.04
CA ILE A 38 -5.53 -10.62 0.67
C ILE A 38 -4.87 -9.70 -0.35
N LEU A 39 -5.24 -8.43 -0.32
CA LEU A 39 -4.70 -7.41 -1.21
C LEU A 39 -3.95 -6.37 -0.39
N VAL A 40 -2.80 -5.93 -0.89
CA VAL A 40 -2.08 -4.78 -0.32
C VAL A 40 -1.90 -3.72 -1.40
N LEU A 41 -2.30 -2.50 -1.10
CA LEU A 41 -2.14 -1.38 -2.02
C LEU A 41 -0.76 -0.75 -1.86
N SER A 42 -0.22 -0.24 -2.97
CA SER A 42 1.02 0.51 -2.92
C SER A 42 0.86 1.80 -2.12
N TYR A 43 1.97 2.27 -1.56
CA TYR A 43 2.01 3.59 -0.91
C TYR A 43 1.87 4.68 -1.96
N ASN A 44 1.13 5.72 -1.59
CA ASN A 44 0.94 6.89 -2.43
C ASN A 44 1.74 8.07 -1.84
N ASN A 45 2.53 8.73 -2.70
CA ASN A 45 3.28 9.91 -2.25
C ASN A 45 2.33 11.11 -2.16
N PRO A 46 2.06 11.64 -0.95
CA PRO A 46 1.19 12.79 -0.79
C PRO A 46 1.87 14.13 -1.15
N VAL A 47 3.20 14.11 -1.32
CA VAL A 47 3.98 15.33 -1.59
C VAL A 47 4.87 15.08 -2.80
N PRO A 48 4.28 15.02 -4.02
CA PRO A 48 5.02 14.62 -5.23
C PRO A 48 6.15 15.55 -5.61
N LEU A 49 6.15 16.80 -5.09
CA LEU A 49 7.20 17.79 -5.39
C LEU A 49 8.47 17.59 -4.54
N MET A 50 8.47 16.66 -3.59
CA MET A 50 9.63 16.36 -2.74
C MET A 50 10.30 15.05 -3.18
N PRO A 51 11.43 15.09 -3.90
CA PRO A 51 12.06 13.88 -4.44
C PRO A 51 12.48 12.86 -3.39
N SER A 52 12.89 13.32 -2.19
CA SER A 52 13.25 12.42 -1.10
C SER A 52 12.09 11.56 -0.64
N TRP A 53 10.87 12.11 -0.62
CA TRP A 53 9.65 11.37 -0.28
C TRP A 53 9.30 10.36 -1.36
N SER A 54 9.44 10.73 -2.63
CA SER A 54 9.19 9.81 -3.74
C SER A 54 10.11 8.59 -3.66
N ARG A 55 11.38 8.80 -3.32
CA ARG A 55 12.36 7.73 -3.16
C ARG A 55 12.00 6.80 -2.01
N HIS A 56 11.58 7.39 -0.88
CA HIS A 56 11.14 6.64 0.29
C HIS A 56 9.94 5.74 -0.03
N PHE A 57 8.93 6.30 -0.70
CA PHE A 57 7.73 5.53 -1.07
C PHE A 57 8.05 4.43 -2.09
N ARG A 58 8.98 4.66 -3.02
CA ARG A 58 9.41 3.60 -3.94
C ARG A 58 10.06 2.44 -3.20
N ARG A 59 10.89 2.74 -2.20
CA ARG A 59 11.53 1.70 -1.38
C ARG A 59 10.49 0.90 -0.61
N LEU A 60 9.52 1.58 -0.01
CA LEU A 60 8.43 0.92 0.70
C LEU A 60 7.60 0.04 -0.23
N ASN A 61 7.30 0.52 -1.43
CA ASN A 61 6.53 -0.24 -2.41
C ASN A 61 7.30 -1.48 -2.88
N THR A 62 8.60 -1.37 -3.08
CA THR A 62 9.44 -2.52 -3.43
C THR A 62 9.43 -3.57 -2.31
N ALA A 63 9.56 -3.15 -1.06
CA ALA A 63 9.49 -4.04 0.08
C ALA A 63 8.10 -4.68 0.22
N ALA A 64 7.04 -3.90 0.04
CA ALA A 64 5.66 -4.41 0.10
C ALA A 64 5.40 -5.47 -0.96
N ALA A 65 5.88 -5.27 -2.19
CA ALA A 65 5.72 -6.24 -3.27
C ALA A 65 6.45 -7.55 -2.96
N LYS A 66 7.66 -7.48 -2.40
CA LYS A 66 8.41 -8.68 -1.99
C LYS A 66 7.71 -9.44 -0.89
N LEU A 67 7.23 -8.74 0.14
CA LEU A 67 6.51 -9.37 1.24
C LEU A 67 5.20 -9.99 0.75
N ALA A 68 4.49 -9.32 -0.13
CA ALA A 68 3.26 -9.84 -0.71
C ALA A 68 3.51 -11.18 -1.40
N ALA A 69 4.56 -11.28 -2.20
CA ALA A 69 4.92 -12.53 -2.86
C ALA A 69 5.28 -13.62 -1.85
N GLN A 70 5.97 -13.26 -0.77
CA GLN A 70 6.37 -14.21 0.27
C GLN A 70 5.18 -14.82 1.01
N TYR A 71 4.14 -14.04 1.25
CA TYR A 71 2.96 -14.47 2.03
C TYR A 71 1.72 -14.76 1.19
N ASP A 72 1.90 -14.90 -0.12
CA ASP A 72 0.80 -15.16 -1.07
C ASP A 72 -0.30 -14.09 -0.97
N VAL A 73 0.13 -12.84 -0.89
CA VAL A 73 -0.74 -11.65 -0.88
C VAL A 73 -0.62 -10.98 -2.24
N THR A 74 -1.72 -10.44 -2.75
CA THR A 74 -1.73 -9.76 -4.04
C THR A 74 -1.33 -8.28 -3.85
N TYR A 75 -0.21 -7.88 -4.45
CA TYR A 75 0.21 -6.49 -4.47
C TYR A 75 -0.52 -5.74 -5.58
N VAL A 76 -1.20 -4.64 -5.21
CA VAL A 76 -1.96 -3.82 -6.15
C VAL A 76 -1.24 -2.49 -6.33
N PRO A 77 -0.55 -2.27 -7.45
CA PRO A 77 0.14 -1.01 -7.70
C PRO A 77 -0.86 0.09 -8.02
N ILE A 78 -0.69 1.24 -7.36
CA ILE A 78 -1.45 2.45 -7.63
C ILE A 78 -0.43 3.51 -8.07
N PRO A 79 -0.10 3.56 -9.37
CA PRO A 79 1.00 4.42 -9.84
C PRO A 79 0.69 5.91 -9.76
N TYR A 80 -0.59 6.28 -9.74
CA TYR A 80 -1.02 7.65 -9.66
C TYR A 80 -2.35 7.75 -8.93
N THR A 81 -2.46 8.74 -8.06
CA THR A 81 -3.72 9.05 -7.38
C THR A 81 -3.85 10.57 -7.27
N ARG A 82 -4.99 11.10 -7.71
CA ARG A 82 -5.30 12.51 -7.52
C ARG A 82 -5.54 12.78 -6.05
N THR A 83 -4.86 13.80 -5.52
CA THR A 83 -4.96 14.17 -4.12
C THR A 83 -5.48 15.60 -3.98
N ALA A 84 -6.21 15.84 -2.89
CA ALA A 84 -6.57 17.18 -2.44
C ALA A 84 -5.38 17.83 -1.72
N ASN A 85 -5.55 19.07 -1.27
CA ASN A 85 -4.48 19.83 -0.61
C ASN A 85 -3.97 19.17 0.68
N ASP A 86 -4.78 18.36 1.31
CA ASP A 86 -4.41 17.64 2.55
C ASP A 86 -3.70 16.30 2.28
N GLY A 87 -3.42 15.97 1.04
CA GLY A 87 -2.75 14.73 0.68
C GLY A 87 -3.65 13.51 0.56
N HIS A 88 -4.93 13.65 0.85
CA HIS A 88 -5.88 12.54 0.70
C HIS A 88 -6.41 12.46 -0.73
N PRO A 89 -6.79 11.25 -1.22
CA PRO A 89 -7.34 11.12 -2.56
C PRO A 89 -8.62 11.93 -2.74
N THR A 90 -8.77 12.54 -3.92
CA THR A 90 -10.04 13.17 -4.32
C THR A 90 -11.07 12.08 -4.66
N VAL A 91 -12.31 12.49 -4.95
CA VAL A 91 -13.36 11.55 -5.38
C VAL A 91 -12.91 10.76 -6.61
N SER A 92 -12.31 11.42 -7.60
CA SER A 92 -11.80 10.72 -8.78
C SER A 92 -10.62 9.81 -8.45
N GLY A 93 -9.78 10.19 -7.47
CA GLY A 93 -8.70 9.36 -6.96
C GLY A 93 -9.23 8.09 -6.31
N HIS A 94 -10.24 8.20 -5.47
CA HIS A 94 -10.89 7.05 -4.84
C HIS A 94 -11.51 6.11 -5.89
N LYS A 95 -12.14 6.65 -6.91
CA LYS A 95 -12.71 5.85 -8.00
C LYS A 95 -11.62 5.09 -8.77
N TYR A 96 -10.50 5.74 -9.02
CA TYR A 96 -9.36 5.10 -9.66
C TYR A 96 -8.84 3.92 -8.83
N ILE A 97 -8.63 4.15 -7.53
CA ILE A 97 -8.18 3.09 -6.61
C ILE A 97 -9.17 1.93 -6.62
N GLY A 98 -10.47 2.23 -6.54
CA GLY A 98 -11.52 1.20 -6.58
C GLY A 98 -11.46 0.35 -7.85
N ARG A 99 -11.22 0.96 -9.01
CA ARG A 99 -11.07 0.22 -10.26
C ARG A 99 -9.84 -0.70 -10.25
N GLN A 100 -8.72 -0.25 -9.66
CA GLN A 100 -7.54 -1.09 -9.55
C GLN A 100 -7.78 -2.28 -8.63
N ILE A 101 -8.49 -2.08 -7.52
CA ILE A 101 -8.87 -3.16 -6.61
C ILE A 101 -9.75 -4.18 -7.32
N LEU A 102 -10.76 -3.72 -8.06
CA LEU A 102 -11.65 -4.61 -8.82
C LEU A 102 -10.89 -5.45 -9.84
N LYS A 103 -9.93 -4.87 -10.54
CA LYS A 103 -9.09 -5.63 -11.48
C LYS A 103 -8.32 -6.72 -10.77
N ALA A 104 -7.77 -6.43 -9.60
CA ALA A 104 -6.99 -7.40 -8.83
C ALA A 104 -7.86 -8.53 -8.31
N VAL A 105 -9.08 -8.23 -7.87
CA VAL A 105 -10.02 -9.23 -7.34
C VAL A 105 -10.53 -10.17 -8.44
N ASN A 106 -10.70 -9.64 -9.66
CA ASN A 106 -11.27 -10.41 -10.77
C ASN A 106 -10.23 -11.23 -11.55
N HIS A 107 -9.01 -11.28 -11.07
CA HIS A 107 -7.97 -12.12 -11.66
C HIS A 107 -8.00 -13.54 -11.15
#